data_03336d132b7685a9dff12fb44532ef35
#
_entry.id   03336d132b7685a9dff12fb44532ef35
#
_cell.length_a   1.000
_cell.length_b   1.000
_cell.length_c   1.000
_cell.angle_alpha   90.00
_cell.angle_beta   90.00
_cell.angle_gamma   90.00
#
_symmetry.space_group_name_H-M   'P 1'
#
loop_
_entity.id
_entity.type
_entity.pdbx_description
1 polymer ?
#
loop_
_entity_poly.entity_id
_entity_poly.type
_entity_poly.pdbx_seq_one_letter_code
_entity_poly.pdbx_strand_id
1 'polypeptide(L)'
;MFRNKLAFVLISFFAIAVTQAQVNFKPGLRAGLSLSTISEMHADYKPDFYLGGFGELNLTRRYALQPEINYTRQGSNNVARNFIDPDTKSERIESEDLQLNYVTLSLLNKFTFGQGFQIQFGPALDFLINDNLALRKTSRDLSFVAGLGYRMPSGLAFEFRLKKGFLDVLDSEYYTNNSNDHYLFGDYNTNMNFQIGVSYSFDAK
;
A
#
# COMPACT_ATOMS: atom_id res chain seq x y z
N MET A 1 9.61 -36.00 2.96
CA MET A 1 10.89 -35.89 3.68
C MET A 1 11.87 -34.89 3.04
N PHE A 2 11.90 -34.69 1.74
CA PHE A 2 12.76 -33.69 1.04
C PHE A 2 12.36 -32.22 1.31
N ARG A 3 11.07 -31.91 1.44
CA ARG A 3 10.52 -30.55 1.61
C ARG A 3 10.98 -29.86 2.91
N ASN A 4 11.12 -30.63 3.99
CA ASN A 4 11.59 -30.08 5.28
C ASN A 4 13.10 -29.84 5.30
N LYS A 5 13.88 -30.63 4.53
CA LYS A 5 15.32 -30.46 4.41
C LYS A 5 15.69 -29.21 3.61
N LEU A 6 14.90 -28.89 2.56
CA LEU A 6 15.10 -27.67 1.76
C LEU A 6 14.79 -26.41 2.58
N ALA A 7 13.71 -26.43 3.37
CA ALA A 7 13.36 -25.35 4.29
C ALA A 7 14.45 -25.13 5.35
N PHE A 8 15.00 -26.22 5.89
CA PHE A 8 16.09 -26.13 6.90
C PHE A 8 17.37 -25.55 6.29
N VAL A 9 17.73 -25.93 5.06
CA VAL A 9 18.90 -25.38 4.34
C VAL A 9 18.70 -23.90 4.02
N LEU A 10 17.50 -23.47 3.59
CA LEU A 10 17.21 -22.08 3.34
C LEU A 10 17.27 -21.23 4.62
N ILE A 11 16.71 -21.73 5.72
CA ILE A 11 16.76 -21.07 7.03
C ILE A 11 18.20 -20.97 7.54
N SER A 12 19.02 -22.02 7.38
CA SER A 12 20.42 -22.04 7.78
C SER A 12 21.26 -21.08 6.95
N PHE A 13 21.01 -20.99 5.63
CA PHE A 13 21.67 -20.02 4.74
C PHE A 13 21.32 -18.58 5.12
N PHE A 14 20.06 -18.32 5.48
CA PHE A 14 19.61 -17.01 5.95
C PHE A 14 20.23 -16.64 7.31
N ALA A 15 20.35 -17.60 8.23
CA ALA A 15 20.97 -17.40 9.54
C ALA A 15 22.47 -17.08 9.43
N ILE A 16 23.21 -17.72 8.51
CA ILE A 16 24.65 -17.46 8.29
C ILE A 16 24.88 -16.09 7.64
N ALA A 17 23.96 -15.66 6.74
CA ALA A 17 24.06 -14.33 6.12
C ALA A 17 23.88 -13.19 7.14
N VAL A 18 23.07 -13.41 8.18
CA VAL A 18 22.82 -12.40 9.24
C VAL A 18 23.97 -12.26 10.22
N THR A 19 24.79 -13.30 10.42
CA THR A 19 25.92 -13.26 11.39
C THR A 19 27.16 -12.50 10.92
N GLN A 20 27.28 -12.23 9.61
CA GLN A 20 28.43 -11.52 9.05
C GLN A 20 28.17 -10.05 8.73
N ALA A 21 26.92 -9.62 8.67
CA ALA A 21 26.56 -8.24 8.44
C ALA A 21 26.34 -7.55 9.79
N GLN A 22 27.07 -6.49 10.09
CA GLN A 22 26.66 -5.53 11.10
C GLN A 22 25.36 -4.87 10.61
N VAL A 23 24.22 -5.57 10.79
CA VAL A 23 22.90 -5.05 10.43
C VAL A 23 22.61 -3.85 11.32
N ASN A 24 22.69 -2.67 10.75
CA ASN A 24 22.30 -1.47 11.46
C ASN A 24 20.79 -1.29 11.34
N PHE A 25 20.09 -1.39 12.45
CA PHE A 25 18.65 -1.18 12.54
C PHE A 25 18.35 0.27 12.90
N LYS A 26 17.51 0.92 12.09
CA LYS A 26 17.03 2.29 12.31
C LYS A 26 15.52 2.30 12.35
N PRO A 27 14.90 2.48 13.52
CA PRO A 27 13.48 2.71 13.61
C PRO A 27 13.13 4.09 13.06
N GLY A 28 11.89 4.26 12.61
CA GLY A 28 11.45 5.54 12.07
C GLY A 28 9.94 5.68 12.06
N LEU A 29 9.51 6.91 11.83
CA LEU A 29 8.11 7.28 11.65
C LEU A 29 7.92 7.93 10.28
N ARG A 30 6.70 7.82 9.75
CA ARG A 30 6.32 8.44 8.49
C ARG A 30 4.89 8.95 8.54
N ALA A 31 4.64 10.04 7.82
CA ALA A 31 3.30 10.60 7.65
C ALA A 31 3.22 11.40 6.36
N GLY A 32 2.02 11.57 5.84
CA GLY A 32 1.81 12.37 4.63
C GLY A 32 0.38 12.35 4.13
N LEU A 33 0.23 12.90 2.93
CA LEU A 33 -1.02 12.93 2.20
C LEU A 33 -1.14 11.68 1.32
N SER A 34 -2.36 11.21 1.20
CA SER A 34 -2.79 10.08 0.40
C SER A 34 -3.82 10.57 -0.60
N LEU A 35 -3.62 10.33 -1.88
CA LEU A 35 -4.57 10.61 -2.94
C LEU A 35 -4.97 9.28 -3.57
N SER A 36 -6.15 8.80 -3.23
CA SER A 36 -6.61 7.47 -3.62
C SER A 36 -7.81 7.50 -4.57
N THR A 37 -7.93 6.46 -5.35
CA THR A 37 -9.09 6.17 -6.19
C THR A 37 -9.25 4.66 -6.35
N ILE A 38 -10.40 4.22 -6.83
CA ILE A 38 -10.65 2.85 -7.26
C ILE A 38 -10.56 2.82 -8.78
N SER A 39 -9.69 1.94 -9.30
CA SER A 39 -9.53 1.77 -10.76
C SER A 39 -10.81 1.22 -11.37
N GLU A 40 -10.97 1.39 -12.68
CA GLU A 40 -12.08 0.88 -13.49
C GLU A 40 -13.44 1.51 -13.16
N MET A 41 -13.48 2.52 -12.29
CA MET A 41 -14.70 3.26 -11.97
C MET A 41 -14.58 4.72 -12.41
N HIS A 42 -15.67 5.30 -12.89
CA HIS A 42 -15.79 6.75 -13.07
C HIS A 42 -15.93 7.41 -11.69
N ALA A 43 -14.82 7.56 -11.00
CA ALA A 43 -14.79 8.05 -9.64
C ALA A 43 -13.65 9.06 -9.46
N ASP A 44 -13.90 10.07 -8.63
CA ASP A 44 -12.93 11.11 -8.36
C ASP A 44 -11.90 10.66 -7.32
N TYR A 45 -10.70 11.24 -7.41
CA TYR A 45 -9.67 11.05 -6.41
C TYR A 45 -10.10 11.59 -5.05
N LYS A 46 -9.83 10.82 -4.01
CA LYS A 46 -10.07 11.20 -2.62
C LYS A 46 -8.78 11.57 -1.92
N PRO A 47 -8.59 12.84 -1.55
CA PRO A 47 -7.46 13.24 -0.71
C PRO A 47 -7.73 12.83 0.74
N ASP A 48 -6.71 12.26 1.37
CA ASP A 48 -6.74 11.85 2.77
C ASP A 48 -5.30 11.81 3.32
N PHE A 49 -5.04 11.12 4.42
CA PHE A 49 -3.73 11.03 5.05
C PHE A 49 -3.31 9.59 5.35
N TYR A 50 -2.03 9.43 5.58
CA TYR A 50 -1.46 8.21 6.17
C TYR A 50 -0.46 8.56 7.27
N LEU A 51 -0.30 7.64 8.20
CA LEU A 51 0.74 7.68 9.23
C LEU A 51 1.21 6.27 9.56
N GLY A 52 2.45 6.12 9.98
CA GLY A 52 2.98 4.80 10.32
C GLY A 52 4.38 4.81 10.89
N GLY A 53 4.85 3.61 11.19
CA GLY A 53 6.19 3.33 11.64
C GLY A 53 6.90 2.33 10.74
N PHE A 54 8.21 2.37 10.76
CA PHE A 54 9.06 1.43 10.02
C PHE A 54 10.33 1.10 10.79
N GLY A 55 10.92 -0.04 10.42
CA GLY A 55 12.27 -0.39 10.80
C GLY A 55 13.14 -0.54 9.57
N GLU A 56 14.24 0.18 9.48
CA GLU A 56 15.18 0.06 8.36
C GLU A 56 16.33 -0.84 8.76
N LEU A 57 16.43 -2.02 8.13
CA LEU A 57 17.48 -2.99 8.29
C LEU A 57 18.54 -2.74 7.18
N ASN A 58 19.59 -1.99 7.50
CA ASN A 58 20.64 -1.68 6.55
C ASN A 58 21.56 -2.89 6.37
N LEU A 59 21.37 -3.62 5.27
CA LEU A 59 22.13 -4.82 4.91
C LEU A 59 23.46 -4.47 4.22
N THR A 60 23.48 -3.35 3.50
CA THR A 60 24.67 -2.77 2.90
C THR A 60 24.63 -1.24 2.99
N ARG A 61 25.68 -0.55 2.57
CA ARG A 61 25.70 0.92 2.49
C ARG A 61 24.63 1.51 1.54
N ARG A 62 24.12 0.72 0.61
CA ARG A 62 23.17 1.17 -0.44
C ARG A 62 21.84 0.44 -0.43
N TYR A 63 21.73 -0.65 0.32
CA TYR A 63 20.53 -1.48 0.33
C TYR A 63 20.06 -1.73 1.75
N ALA A 64 18.79 -1.50 1.97
CA ALA A 64 18.08 -1.80 3.21
C ALA A 64 16.79 -2.55 2.93
N LEU A 65 16.38 -3.40 3.86
CA LEU A 65 15.06 -3.99 3.92
C LEU A 65 14.26 -3.21 4.96
N GLN A 66 13.05 -2.78 4.59
CA GLN A 66 12.22 -1.89 5.40
C GLN A 66 10.85 -2.50 5.65
N PRO A 67 10.64 -3.26 6.74
CA PRO A 67 9.31 -3.58 7.23
C PRO A 67 8.60 -2.33 7.74
N GLU A 68 7.32 -2.20 7.42
CA GLU A 68 6.47 -1.06 7.79
C GLU A 68 5.12 -1.51 8.30
N ILE A 69 4.56 -0.71 9.21
CA ILE A 69 3.16 -0.74 9.57
C ILE A 69 2.58 0.67 9.41
N ASN A 70 1.53 0.80 8.60
CA ASN A 70 0.92 2.09 8.30
C ASN A 70 -0.59 2.03 8.52
N TYR A 71 -1.15 3.09 9.06
CA TYR A 71 -2.56 3.40 8.95
C TYR A 71 -2.77 4.31 7.74
N THR A 72 -3.68 3.96 6.85
CA THR A 72 -3.96 4.72 5.63
C THR A 72 -5.46 4.84 5.43
N ARG A 73 -5.92 6.07 5.24
CA ARG A 73 -7.27 6.33 4.75
C ARG A 73 -7.23 6.39 3.23
N GLN A 74 -8.16 5.67 2.61
CA GLN A 74 -8.29 5.56 1.16
C GLN A 74 -9.76 5.61 0.78
N GLY A 75 -10.05 5.58 -0.52
CA GLY A 75 -11.39 5.55 -1.05
C GLY A 75 -11.48 6.26 -2.38
N SER A 76 -12.69 6.63 -2.74
CA SER A 76 -13.00 7.35 -3.97
C SER A 76 -14.20 8.23 -3.74
N ASN A 77 -14.23 9.39 -4.37
CA ASN A 77 -15.40 10.25 -4.33
C ASN A 77 -16.27 10.03 -5.58
N ASN A 78 -17.56 10.37 -5.49
CA ASN A 78 -18.50 10.33 -6.60
C ASN A 78 -18.61 8.96 -7.30
N VAL A 79 -18.56 7.87 -6.54
CA VAL A 79 -18.72 6.51 -7.08
C VAL A 79 -20.17 6.27 -7.45
N ALA A 80 -20.42 5.92 -8.71
CA ALA A 80 -21.75 5.60 -9.20
C ALA A 80 -22.22 4.24 -8.68
N ARG A 81 -23.37 4.23 -8.01
CA ARG A 81 -24.01 3.03 -7.46
C ARG A 81 -25.41 2.85 -8.06
N ASN A 82 -25.71 1.64 -8.51
CA ASN A 82 -27.06 1.26 -8.90
C ASN A 82 -27.90 1.02 -7.65
N PHE A 83 -28.90 1.87 -7.44
CA PHE A 83 -29.87 1.73 -6.37
C PHE A 83 -31.20 1.25 -6.94
N ILE A 84 -31.70 0.13 -6.41
CA ILE A 84 -33.02 -0.39 -6.74
C ILE A 84 -33.96 -0.04 -5.57
N ASP A 85 -34.92 0.83 -5.81
CA ASP A 85 -35.93 1.20 -4.82
C ASP A 85 -36.75 -0.04 -4.42
N PRO A 86 -36.77 -0.41 -3.14
CA PRO A 86 -37.43 -1.63 -2.68
C PRO A 86 -38.97 -1.59 -2.90
N ASP A 87 -39.58 -0.42 -2.89
CA ASP A 87 -41.03 -0.25 -3.00
C ASP A 87 -41.49 -0.13 -4.46
N THR A 88 -40.79 0.68 -5.26
CA THR A 88 -41.20 0.98 -6.64
C THR A 88 -40.51 0.12 -7.68
N LYS A 89 -39.44 -0.63 -7.29
CA LYS A 89 -38.58 -1.41 -8.19
C LYS A 89 -37.91 -0.56 -9.28
N SER A 90 -37.91 0.76 -9.11
CA SER A 90 -37.24 1.66 -10.04
C SER A 90 -35.74 1.67 -9.79
N GLU A 91 -34.97 1.62 -10.87
CA GLU A 91 -33.50 1.74 -10.83
C GLU A 91 -33.12 3.22 -10.95
N ARG A 92 -32.19 3.64 -10.10
CA ARG A 92 -31.58 4.96 -10.18
C ARG A 92 -30.09 4.87 -9.85
N ILE A 93 -29.31 5.77 -10.45
CA ILE A 93 -27.89 5.89 -10.13
C ILE A 93 -27.75 6.95 -9.04
N GLU A 94 -27.15 6.56 -7.93
CA GLU A 94 -26.77 7.46 -6.84
C GLU A 94 -25.25 7.59 -6.80
N SER A 95 -24.75 8.78 -6.41
CA SER A 95 -23.33 9.03 -6.19
C SER A 95 -23.03 8.87 -4.72
N GLU A 96 -21.99 8.10 -4.38
CA GLU A 96 -21.56 7.82 -3.01
C GLU A 96 -20.06 8.06 -2.86
N ASP A 97 -19.66 8.68 -1.74
CA ASP A 97 -18.24 8.83 -1.38
C ASP A 97 -17.80 7.63 -0.53
N LEU A 98 -16.89 6.84 -1.09
CA LEU A 98 -16.35 5.67 -0.40
C LEU A 98 -15.20 6.06 0.52
N GLN A 99 -15.22 5.48 1.72
CA GLN A 99 -14.15 5.62 2.70
C GLN A 99 -13.71 4.24 3.19
N LEU A 100 -12.42 3.98 3.03
CA LEU A 100 -11.78 2.71 3.38
C LEU A 100 -10.58 3.00 4.27
N ASN A 101 -10.61 2.49 5.49
CA ASN A 101 -9.51 2.66 6.45
C ASN A 101 -8.73 1.35 6.57
N TYR A 102 -7.44 1.40 6.26
CA TYR A 102 -6.58 0.23 6.24
C TYR A 102 -5.46 0.31 7.28
N VAL A 103 -5.14 -0.83 7.86
CA VAL A 103 -3.81 -1.11 8.41
C VAL A 103 -3.04 -1.88 7.37
N THR A 104 -1.90 -1.35 6.94
CA THR A 104 -1.04 -1.90 5.90
C THR A 104 0.24 -2.42 6.53
N LEU A 105 0.61 -3.67 6.24
CA LEU A 105 1.92 -4.24 6.52
C LEU A 105 2.70 -4.31 5.21
N SER A 106 3.86 -3.68 5.15
CA SER A 106 4.70 -3.68 3.94
C SER A 106 6.11 -4.19 4.23
N LEU A 107 6.73 -4.77 3.21
CA LEU A 107 8.14 -5.14 3.24
C LEU A 107 8.81 -4.57 2.00
N LEU A 108 9.52 -3.45 2.18
CA LEU A 108 10.11 -2.72 1.07
C LEU A 108 11.60 -2.99 0.92
N ASN A 109 12.04 -3.18 -0.31
CA ASN A 109 13.43 -3.11 -0.71
C ASN A 109 13.75 -1.65 -0.98
N LYS A 110 14.71 -1.09 -0.27
CA LYS A 110 15.14 0.30 -0.38
C LYS A 110 16.58 0.39 -0.84
N PHE A 111 16.79 1.12 -1.93
CA PHE A 111 18.11 1.39 -2.49
C PHE A 111 18.42 2.87 -2.37
N THR A 112 19.61 3.19 -1.84
CA THR A 112 20.06 4.57 -1.68
C THR A 112 21.24 4.84 -2.61
N PHE A 113 21.14 5.90 -3.41
CA PHE A 113 22.12 6.31 -4.39
C PHE A 113 22.66 7.71 -4.09
N GLY A 114 23.91 7.94 -4.45
CA GLY A 114 24.54 9.27 -4.32
C GLY A 114 24.45 9.81 -2.89
N GLN A 115 23.97 11.04 -2.77
CA GLN A 115 23.89 11.79 -1.51
C GLN A 115 22.51 11.68 -0.81
N GLY A 116 21.71 10.66 -1.14
CA GLY A 116 20.41 10.48 -0.44
C GLY A 116 19.21 10.17 -1.32
N PHE A 117 19.37 10.09 -2.64
CA PHE A 117 18.30 9.65 -3.52
C PHE A 117 17.94 8.18 -3.25
N GLN A 118 16.66 7.88 -3.12
CA GLN A 118 16.15 6.56 -2.76
C GLN A 118 15.15 6.05 -3.78
N ILE A 119 15.26 4.76 -4.09
CA ILE A 119 14.24 3.98 -4.80
C ILE A 119 13.77 2.90 -3.83
N GLN A 120 12.47 2.70 -3.73
CA GLN A 120 11.89 1.72 -2.84
C GLN A 120 10.73 1.00 -3.52
N PHE A 121 10.63 -0.32 -3.30
CA PHE A 121 9.54 -1.12 -3.81
C PHE A 121 9.38 -2.42 -3.03
N GLY A 122 8.17 -2.94 -3.02
CA GLY A 122 7.87 -4.22 -2.37
C GLY A 122 6.39 -4.49 -2.20
N PRO A 123 6.07 -5.68 -1.71
CA PRO A 123 4.70 -6.09 -1.43
C PRO A 123 4.15 -5.41 -0.17
N ALA A 124 2.84 -5.28 -0.14
CA ALA A 124 2.09 -4.84 1.02
C ALA A 124 0.80 -5.64 1.18
N LEU A 125 0.39 -5.86 2.42
CA LEU A 125 -0.87 -6.49 2.81
C LEU A 125 -1.73 -5.44 3.51
N ASP A 126 -2.89 -5.18 2.96
CA ASP A 126 -3.85 -4.23 3.47
C ASP A 126 -4.97 -4.97 4.22
N PHE A 127 -5.22 -4.56 5.45
CA PHE A 127 -6.31 -5.06 6.28
C PHE A 127 -7.32 -3.94 6.48
N LEU A 128 -8.51 -4.10 5.92
CA LEU A 128 -9.60 -3.15 6.09
C LEU A 128 -10.12 -3.23 7.52
N ILE A 129 -10.01 -2.14 8.26
CA ILE A 129 -10.44 -2.05 9.66
C ILE A 129 -11.76 -1.30 9.83
N ASN A 130 -12.08 -0.41 8.90
CA ASN A 130 -13.35 0.32 8.89
C ASN A 130 -13.66 0.80 7.47
N ASP A 131 -14.94 0.78 7.09
CA ASP A 131 -15.45 1.27 5.81
C ASP A 131 -16.90 1.76 5.95
N ASN A 132 -17.40 2.43 4.92
CA ASN A 132 -18.79 2.81 4.76
C ASN A 132 -19.49 2.07 3.63
N LEU A 133 -18.94 0.95 3.14
CA LEU A 133 -19.49 0.17 2.04
C LEU A 133 -20.81 -0.51 2.46
N ALA A 134 -21.84 -0.40 1.62
CA ALA A 134 -23.07 -1.16 1.80
C ALA A 134 -22.84 -2.67 1.60
N LEU A 135 -21.98 -3.03 0.65
CA LEU A 135 -21.59 -4.40 0.33
C LEU A 135 -20.09 -4.48 0.08
N ARG A 136 -19.43 -5.34 0.83
CA ARG A 136 -17.98 -5.53 0.82
C ARG A 136 -17.63 -6.90 0.27
N LYS A 137 -16.75 -6.96 -0.74
CA LYS A 137 -16.27 -8.22 -1.31
C LYS A 137 -15.13 -8.83 -0.49
N THR A 138 -14.17 -8.02 -0.08
CA THR A 138 -13.03 -8.50 0.72
C THR A 138 -12.60 -7.49 1.79
N SER A 139 -12.10 -8.01 2.90
CA SER A 139 -11.49 -7.21 3.98
C SER A 139 -9.97 -7.17 3.92
N ARG A 140 -9.37 -7.78 2.90
CA ARG A 140 -7.93 -7.84 2.74
C ARG A 140 -7.58 -7.53 1.29
N ASP A 141 -6.49 -6.82 1.08
CA ASP A 141 -5.95 -6.58 -0.25
C ASP A 141 -4.44 -6.90 -0.25
N LEU A 142 -3.98 -7.49 -1.34
CA LEU A 142 -2.57 -7.61 -1.65
C LEU A 142 -2.21 -6.46 -2.58
N SER A 143 -1.21 -5.69 -2.21
CA SER A 143 -0.80 -4.52 -3.00
C SER A 143 0.71 -4.50 -3.24
N PHE A 144 1.13 -3.71 -4.20
CA PHE A 144 2.52 -3.43 -4.48
C PHE A 144 2.78 -1.93 -4.31
N VAL A 145 3.89 -1.63 -3.65
CA VAL A 145 4.36 -0.26 -3.43
C VAL A 145 5.61 -0.04 -4.28
N ALA A 146 5.64 1.08 -4.99
CA ALA A 146 6.84 1.60 -5.65
C ALA A 146 6.99 3.08 -5.31
N GLY A 147 8.20 3.55 -5.09
CA GLY A 147 8.40 4.95 -4.71
C GLY A 147 9.82 5.45 -4.87
N LEU A 148 9.90 6.76 -4.83
CA LEU A 148 11.14 7.53 -4.85
C LEU A 148 11.21 8.36 -3.56
N GLY A 149 12.41 8.67 -3.14
CA GLY A 149 12.63 9.52 -1.98
C GLY A 149 13.97 10.24 -2.02
N TYR A 150 14.10 11.19 -1.15
CA TYR A 150 15.36 11.87 -0.91
C TYR A 150 15.57 12.02 0.59
N ARG A 151 16.63 11.38 1.10
CA ARG A 151 17.02 11.43 2.52
C ARG A 151 18.11 12.48 2.73
N MET A 152 17.86 13.36 3.67
CA MET A 152 18.85 14.32 4.16
C MET A 152 19.79 13.68 5.19
N PRO A 153 20.98 14.27 5.41
CA PRO A 153 21.91 13.81 6.44
C PRO A 153 21.31 13.82 7.87
N SER A 154 20.29 14.65 8.11
CA SER A 154 19.57 14.73 9.40
C SER A 154 18.69 13.51 9.72
N GLY A 155 18.52 12.56 8.78
CA GLY A 155 17.58 11.43 8.91
C GLY A 155 16.17 11.72 8.41
N LEU A 156 15.85 12.98 8.08
CA LEU A 156 14.58 13.35 7.44
C LEU A 156 14.61 12.96 5.97
N ALA A 157 13.51 12.38 5.46
CA ALA A 157 13.37 12.10 4.03
C ALA A 157 12.02 12.57 3.52
N PHE A 158 11.99 13.00 2.26
CA PHE A 158 10.78 13.23 1.48
C PHE A 158 10.53 12.02 0.61
N GLU A 159 9.26 11.62 0.50
CA GLU A 159 8.88 10.40 -0.21
C GLU A 159 7.68 10.65 -1.12
N PHE A 160 7.75 10.09 -2.31
CA PHE A 160 6.64 9.94 -3.23
C PHE A 160 6.46 8.44 -3.50
N ARG A 161 5.24 7.92 -3.33
CA ARG A 161 4.94 6.51 -3.51
C ARG A 161 3.66 6.30 -4.30
N LEU A 162 3.65 5.25 -5.09
CA LEU A 162 2.47 4.67 -5.70
C LEU A 162 2.22 3.31 -5.06
N LYS A 163 1.00 3.08 -4.60
CA LYS A 163 0.53 1.78 -4.13
C LYS A 163 -0.64 1.33 -5.00
N LYS A 164 -0.57 0.11 -5.53
CA LYS A 164 -1.61 -0.51 -6.37
C LYS A 164 -2.04 -1.82 -5.74
N GLY A 165 -3.33 -1.96 -5.47
CA GLY A 165 -3.96 -3.19 -5.04
C GLY A 165 -4.18 -4.15 -6.21
N PHE A 166 -4.29 -5.44 -5.89
CA PHE A 166 -4.51 -6.51 -6.88
C PHE A 166 -5.84 -7.23 -6.68
N LEU A 167 -6.49 -7.03 -5.53
CA LEU A 167 -7.77 -7.69 -5.25
C LEU A 167 -8.93 -6.73 -5.49
N ASP A 168 -10.01 -7.28 -5.97
CA ASP A 168 -11.26 -6.57 -6.19
C ASP A 168 -11.90 -6.20 -4.85
N VAL A 169 -12.03 -4.91 -4.59
CA VAL A 169 -12.50 -4.37 -3.31
C VAL A 169 -14.02 -4.23 -3.29
N LEU A 170 -14.62 -3.97 -4.46
CA LEU A 170 -16.06 -3.74 -4.62
C LEU A 170 -16.74 -4.90 -5.34
N ASP A 171 -18.00 -5.15 -5.02
CA ASP A 171 -18.79 -6.11 -5.76
C ASP A 171 -19.35 -5.45 -7.03
N SER A 172 -18.92 -5.96 -8.18
CA SER A 172 -19.29 -5.43 -9.51
C SER A 172 -20.78 -5.55 -9.84
N GLU A 173 -21.55 -6.37 -9.10
CA GLU A 173 -23.00 -6.46 -9.28
C GLU A 173 -23.72 -5.17 -8.83
N TYR A 174 -23.13 -4.40 -7.93
CA TYR A 174 -23.74 -3.20 -7.34
C TYR A 174 -23.12 -1.89 -7.82
N TYR A 175 -21.90 -1.94 -8.35
CA TYR A 175 -21.18 -0.76 -8.84
C TYR A 175 -20.98 -0.88 -10.34
N THR A 176 -21.48 0.10 -11.08
CA THR A 176 -21.41 0.09 -12.56
C THR A 176 -19.95 0.25 -12.98
N ASN A 177 -19.38 -0.80 -13.52
CA ASN A 177 -18.13 -0.71 -14.27
C ASN A 177 -18.47 -0.34 -15.71
N ASN A 178 -18.25 0.91 -16.08
CA ASN A 178 -18.55 1.44 -17.42
C ASN A 178 -17.29 1.73 -18.24
N SER A 179 -16.11 1.31 -17.76
CA SER A 179 -14.88 1.52 -18.52
C SER A 179 -14.60 0.34 -19.45
N ASN A 180 -14.58 0.61 -20.73
CA ASN A 180 -14.02 -0.28 -21.75
C ASN A 180 -12.47 -0.18 -21.83
N ASP A 181 -11.87 0.52 -20.87
CA ASP A 181 -10.44 0.79 -20.85
C ASP A 181 -9.73 -0.27 -20.00
N HIS A 182 -9.08 -1.20 -20.67
CA HIS A 182 -8.22 -2.21 -20.05
C HIS A 182 -6.93 -1.56 -19.53
N TYR A 183 -6.87 -1.23 -18.24
CA TYR A 183 -5.64 -0.76 -17.61
C TYR A 183 -4.72 -1.93 -17.20
N LEU A 184 -3.45 -1.65 -17.04
CA LEU A 184 -2.27 -2.52 -16.98
C LEU A 184 -2.34 -3.81 -16.13
N PHE A 185 -3.39 -4.08 -15.34
CA PHE A 185 -3.49 -5.25 -14.46
C PHE A 185 -4.89 -5.87 -14.34
N GLY A 186 -5.72 -5.79 -15.38
CA GLY A 186 -7.01 -6.49 -15.47
C GLY A 186 -8.22 -5.66 -15.05
N ASP A 187 -9.41 -6.25 -15.26
CA ASP A 187 -10.73 -5.61 -15.15
C ASP A 187 -11.27 -5.62 -13.70
N TYR A 188 -10.43 -5.31 -12.72
CA TYR A 188 -10.79 -5.38 -11.30
C TYR A 188 -10.87 -4.00 -10.65
N ASN A 189 -11.90 -3.80 -9.81
CA ASN A 189 -12.07 -2.59 -8.99
C ASN A 189 -11.05 -2.57 -7.85
N THR A 190 -9.80 -2.22 -8.17
CA THR A 190 -8.68 -2.27 -7.25
C THR A 190 -8.26 -0.88 -6.76
N ASN A 191 -7.79 -0.81 -5.52
CA ASN A 191 -7.28 0.42 -4.94
C ASN A 191 -6.02 0.93 -5.66
N MET A 192 -5.99 2.21 -5.93
CA MET A 192 -4.82 2.96 -6.39
C MET A 192 -4.59 4.15 -5.48
N ASN A 193 -3.36 4.33 -5.01
CA ASN A 193 -3.05 5.32 -4.01
C ASN A 193 -1.69 5.98 -4.28
N PHE A 194 -1.71 7.29 -4.46
CA PHE A 194 -0.52 8.13 -4.52
C PHE A 194 -0.26 8.71 -3.13
N GLN A 195 0.96 8.62 -2.65
CA GLN A 195 1.36 9.12 -1.34
C GLN A 195 2.50 10.11 -1.48
N ILE A 196 2.37 11.26 -0.85
CA ILE A 196 3.42 12.27 -0.71
C ILE A 196 3.60 12.55 0.76
N GLY A 197 4.82 12.44 1.28
CA GLY A 197 5.02 12.69 2.70
C GLY A 197 6.48 12.74 3.11
N VAL A 198 6.64 12.70 4.42
CA VAL A 198 7.93 12.75 5.08
C VAL A 198 8.12 11.52 5.95
N SER A 199 9.37 11.10 6.08
CA SER A 199 9.77 10.08 7.04
C SER A 199 11.00 10.55 7.81
N TYR A 200 11.12 10.07 9.04
CA TYR A 200 12.27 10.35 9.89
C TYR A 200 12.80 9.05 10.47
N SER A 201 14.09 8.77 10.23
CA SER A 201 14.79 7.63 10.78
C SER A 201 15.59 8.04 12.02
N PHE A 202 15.35 7.38 13.13
CA PHE A 202 16.12 7.60 14.35
C PHE A 202 17.44 6.83 14.26
N ASP A 203 18.55 7.47 14.60
CA ASP A 203 19.79 6.75 14.78
C ASP A 203 19.71 5.94 16.08
N ALA A 204 19.64 4.62 15.96
CA ALA A 204 19.86 3.73 17.09
C ALA A 204 21.34 3.85 17.49
N LYS A 205 21.60 4.41 18.66
CA LYS A 205 22.93 4.45 19.26
C LYS A 205 23.36 3.06 19.72
#